data_c0905ea82f161a2d7d78dfd7a763424e
#
_entry.id   c0905ea82f161a2d7d78dfd7a763424e
#
_cell.length_a   1.000
_cell.length_b   1.000
_cell.length_c   1.000
_cell.angle_alpha   90.00
_cell.angle_beta   90.00
_cell.angle_gamma   90.00
#
_symmetry.space_group_name_H-M   'P 1'
#
loop_
_entity.id
_entity.type
_entity.pdbx_description
1 polymer ?
#
loop_
_entity_poly.entity_id
_entity_poly.type
_entity_poly.pdbx_seq_one_letter_code
_entity_poly.pdbx_strand_id
1 'polypeptide(L)'
;MRKSYTYPAIFEYAPDGINISFPDLPGCLSCAENNSEAIYMAEDALELRLKSDLKSGALISEPTDILELQNSLHDNQVVTLIRVDLQLQDERDTKAINKMVTLPQWLITAGKEADINFSHLLQDALIERLGIKREIKRRNLAQPR
;
A
#
# COMPACT_ATOMS: atom_id res chain seq x y z
N MET A 1 -1.68 4.30 10.57
CA MET A 1 -0.28 4.71 10.68
C MET A 1 0.46 4.28 9.41
N ARG A 2 1.16 5.18 8.77
CA ARG A 2 1.91 4.91 7.56
C ARG A 2 3.31 4.45 7.92
N LYS A 3 3.76 3.33 7.37
CA LYS A 3 5.13 2.85 7.55
C LYS A 3 5.78 2.57 6.21
N SER A 4 6.99 3.09 6.02
CA SER A 4 7.77 2.89 4.82
C SER A 4 8.75 1.74 4.99
N TYR A 5 8.87 0.92 3.98
CA TYR A 5 9.84 -0.18 3.91
C TYR A 5 10.65 -0.05 2.64
N THR A 6 11.96 -0.24 2.76
CA THR A 6 12.87 -0.23 1.62
C THR A 6 13.70 -1.52 1.66
N TYR A 7 13.62 -2.30 0.59
CA TYR A 7 14.34 -3.56 0.44
C TYR A 7 15.11 -3.59 -0.88
N PRO A 8 16.30 -4.20 -0.88
CA PRO A 8 17.00 -4.45 -2.13
C PRO A 8 16.34 -5.56 -2.93
N ALA A 9 16.10 -5.31 -4.21
CA ALA A 9 15.64 -6.29 -5.17
C ALA A 9 16.77 -6.58 -6.17
N ILE A 10 16.86 -7.82 -6.61
CA ILE A 10 17.78 -8.21 -7.67
C ILE A 10 16.99 -8.33 -8.96
N PHE A 11 17.38 -7.54 -9.96
CA PHE A 11 16.86 -7.61 -11.32
C PHE A 11 17.82 -8.41 -12.17
N GLU A 12 17.39 -9.55 -12.64
CA GLU A 12 18.16 -10.41 -13.54
C GLU A 12 17.64 -10.27 -14.96
N TYR A 13 18.50 -9.75 -15.83
CA TYR A 13 18.16 -9.53 -17.24
C TYR A 13 18.41 -10.78 -18.06
N ALA A 14 17.36 -11.32 -18.64
CA ALA A 14 17.37 -12.50 -19.49
C ALA A 14 16.82 -12.16 -20.87
N PRO A 15 17.06 -13.01 -21.91
CA PRO A 15 16.52 -12.75 -23.25
C PRO A 15 14.99 -12.65 -23.32
N ASP A 16 14.30 -13.30 -22.41
CA ASP A 16 12.84 -13.35 -22.32
C ASP A 16 12.23 -12.32 -21.36
N GLY A 17 13.04 -11.53 -20.67
CA GLY A 17 12.56 -10.50 -19.76
C GLY A 17 13.46 -10.27 -18.56
N ILE A 18 12.87 -9.70 -17.51
CA ILE A 18 13.55 -9.37 -16.27
C ILE A 18 12.95 -10.20 -15.14
N ASN A 19 13.79 -11.00 -14.46
CA ASN A 19 13.39 -11.72 -13.27
C ASN A 19 13.70 -10.88 -12.03
N ILE A 20 12.74 -10.80 -11.13
CA ILE A 20 12.82 -9.98 -9.93
C ILE A 20 12.80 -10.87 -8.70
N SER A 21 13.75 -10.68 -7.79
CA SER A 21 13.80 -11.40 -6.52
C SER A 21 14.19 -10.46 -5.38
N PHE A 22 13.73 -10.80 -4.18
CA PHE A 22 14.10 -10.11 -2.96
C PHE A 22 14.88 -11.06 -2.06
N PRO A 23 16.20 -10.89 -1.93
CA PRO A 23 17.04 -11.82 -1.15
C PRO A 23 16.62 -11.95 0.30
N ASP A 24 16.14 -10.85 0.91
CA ASP A 24 15.72 -10.82 2.31
C ASP A 24 14.33 -11.42 2.56
N LEU A 25 13.58 -11.65 1.49
CA LEU A 25 12.21 -12.17 1.53
C LEU A 25 12.10 -13.41 0.64
N PRO A 26 12.51 -14.59 1.14
CA PRO A 26 12.46 -15.82 0.35
C PRO A 26 11.07 -16.10 -0.21
N GLY A 27 11.00 -16.46 -1.49
CA GLY A 27 9.75 -16.70 -2.20
C GLY A 27 9.05 -15.44 -2.74
N CYS A 28 9.57 -14.25 -2.47
CA CYS A 28 9.06 -13.01 -3.05
C CYS A 28 9.69 -12.81 -4.43
N LEU A 29 9.02 -13.27 -5.45
CA LEU A 29 9.49 -13.30 -6.85
C LEU A 29 8.49 -12.61 -7.76
N SER A 30 9.00 -11.99 -8.82
CA SER A 30 8.18 -11.41 -9.89
C SER A 30 8.95 -11.42 -11.22
N CYS A 31 8.32 -10.95 -12.28
CA CYS A 31 8.95 -10.80 -13.58
C CYS A 31 8.34 -9.62 -14.33
N ALA A 32 9.07 -9.12 -15.33
CA ALA A 32 8.65 -8.00 -16.14
C ALA A 32 9.28 -8.07 -17.54
N GLU A 33 8.73 -7.35 -18.51
CA GLU A 33 9.23 -7.28 -19.86
C GLU A 33 10.21 -6.12 -20.09
N ASN A 34 10.08 -5.05 -19.30
CA ASN A 34 10.91 -3.85 -19.42
C ASN A 34 11.17 -3.22 -18.03
N ASN A 35 12.03 -2.21 -18.00
CA ASN A 35 12.42 -1.56 -16.75
C ASN A 35 11.28 -0.87 -16.00
N SER A 36 10.41 -0.18 -16.70
CA SER A 36 9.25 0.49 -16.08
C SER A 36 8.31 -0.50 -15.43
N GLU A 37 8.01 -1.58 -16.12
CA GLU A 37 7.20 -2.68 -15.59
C GLU A 37 7.90 -3.38 -14.43
N ALA A 38 9.22 -3.55 -14.50
CA ALA A 38 10.02 -4.19 -13.45
C ALA A 38 9.92 -3.44 -12.11
N ILE A 39 10.01 -2.12 -12.12
CA ILE A 39 9.83 -1.30 -10.91
C ILE A 39 8.42 -1.48 -10.35
N TYR A 40 7.42 -1.40 -11.20
CA TYR A 40 6.02 -1.58 -10.79
C TYR A 40 5.78 -2.99 -10.20
N MET A 41 6.26 -4.03 -10.87
CA MET A 41 6.09 -5.41 -10.42
C MET A 41 6.85 -5.71 -9.13
N ALA A 42 8.02 -5.10 -8.96
CA ALA A 42 8.80 -5.21 -7.73
C ALA A 42 8.08 -4.56 -6.54
N GLU A 43 7.53 -3.36 -6.73
CA GLU A 43 6.75 -2.67 -5.71
C GLU A 43 5.50 -3.49 -5.33
N ASP A 44 4.79 -4.00 -6.31
CA ASP A 44 3.58 -4.81 -6.09
C ASP A 44 3.89 -6.10 -5.32
N ALA A 45 4.93 -6.83 -5.71
CA ALA A 45 5.36 -8.05 -5.05
C ALA A 45 5.80 -7.80 -3.60
N LEU A 46 6.56 -6.73 -3.37
CA LEU A 46 7.03 -6.33 -2.04
C LEU A 46 5.85 -5.94 -1.14
N GLU A 47 4.95 -5.12 -1.64
CA GLU A 47 3.77 -4.69 -0.89
C GLU A 47 2.89 -5.87 -0.49
N LEU A 48 2.63 -6.77 -1.43
CA LEU A 48 1.82 -7.97 -1.19
C LEU A 48 2.46 -8.88 -0.13
N ARG A 49 3.77 -9.10 -0.23
CA ARG A 49 4.52 -9.92 0.72
C ARG A 49 4.51 -9.34 2.12
N LEU A 50 4.82 -8.05 2.26
CA LEU A 50 4.85 -7.37 3.55
C LEU A 50 3.47 -7.30 4.21
N LYS A 51 2.42 -7.06 3.44
CA LYS A 51 1.03 -7.11 3.95
C LYS A 51 0.69 -8.49 4.48
N SER A 52 1.08 -9.54 3.78
CA SER A 52 0.87 -10.93 4.21
C SER A 52 1.65 -11.24 5.49
N ASP A 53 2.91 -10.88 5.56
CA ASP A 53 3.76 -11.12 6.72
C ASP A 53 3.25 -10.37 7.96
N LEU A 54 2.87 -9.12 7.80
CA LEU A 54 2.29 -8.31 8.89
C LEU A 54 0.96 -8.89 9.39
N LYS A 55 0.11 -9.34 8.48
CA LYS A 55 -1.18 -9.94 8.83
C LYS A 55 -1.02 -11.25 9.58
N SER A 56 -0.04 -12.07 9.21
CA SER A 56 0.24 -13.35 9.87
C SER A 56 1.04 -13.22 11.18
N GLY A 57 1.55 -12.02 11.48
CA GLY A 57 2.43 -11.79 12.62
C GLY A 57 3.85 -12.34 12.44
N ALA A 58 4.25 -12.63 11.21
CA ALA A 58 5.59 -13.09 10.89
C ALA A 58 6.64 -12.01 11.16
N LEU A 59 7.83 -12.44 11.56
CA LEU A 59 8.96 -11.52 11.71
C LEU A 59 9.40 -11.03 10.33
N ILE A 60 9.47 -9.72 10.19
CA ILE A 60 9.98 -9.09 8.97
C ILE A 60 11.51 -9.02 9.06
N SER A 61 12.17 -9.61 8.06
CA SER A 61 13.64 -9.59 7.98
C SER A 61 14.16 -8.18 7.76
N GLU A 62 15.30 -7.88 8.39
CA GLU A 62 16.02 -6.63 8.15
C GLU A 62 16.61 -6.65 6.72
N PRO A 63 16.60 -5.51 6.00
CA PRO A 63 17.22 -5.45 4.68
C PRO A 63 18.73 -5.61 4.75
N THR A 64 19.29 -6.43 3.85
CA THR A 64 20.73 -6.59 3.68
C THR A 64 21.35 -5.35 3.06
N ASP A 65 22.59 -5.04 3.40
CA ASP A 65 23.33 -3.93 2.80
C ASP A 65 23.47 -4.13 1.28
N ILE A 66 23.09 -3.10 0.54
CA ILE A 66 23.13 -3.10 -0.92
C ILE A 66 24.54 -3.36 -1.48
N LEU A 67 25.59 -2.86 -0.81
CA LEU A 67 26.97 -3.08 -1.23
C LEU A 67 27.41 -4.55 -1.05
N GLU A 68 26.95 -5.17 0.00
CA GLU A 68 27.18 -6.60 0.25
C GLU A 68 26.53 -7.46 -0.83
N LEU A 69 25.29 -7.16 -1.19
CA LEU A 69 24.59 -7.85 -2.27
C LEU A 69 25.24 -7.63 -3.63
N GLN A 70 25.66 -6.41 -3.93
CA GLN A 70 26.29 -6.08 -5.19
C GLN A 70 27.54 -6.91 -5.48
N ASN A 71 28.33 -7.22 -4.46
CA ASN A 71 29.54 -8.04 -4.58
C ASN A 71 29.26 -9.51 -4.94
N SER A 72 28.06 -10.00 -4.71
CA SER A 72 27.66 -11.39 -4.99
C SER A 72 26.89 -11.57 -6.30
N LEU A 73 26.65 -10.48 -7.05
CA LEU A 73 25.83 -10.52 -8.26
C LEU A 73 26.61 -11.00 -9.48
N HIS A 74 25.89 -11.67 -10.41
CA HIS A 74 26.39 -12.00 -11.74
C HIS A 74 26.30 -10.77 -12.68
N ASP A 75 26.95 -10.83 -13.83
CA ASP A 75 27.04 -9.72 -14.79
C ASP A 75 25.68 -9.23 -15.31
N ASN A 76 24.69 -10.13 -15.39
CA ASN A 76 23.35 -9.81 -15.85
C ASN A 76 22.38 -9.41 -14.71
N GLN A 77 22.88 -9.25 -13.51
CA GLN A 77 22.09 -8.90 -12.33
C GLN A 77 22.43 -7.50 -11.85
N VAL A 78 21.40 -6.78 -11.45
CA VAL A 78 21.50 -5.43 -10.87
C VAL A 78 20.72 -5.38 -9.57
N VAL A 79 21.31 -4.79 -8.52
CA VAL A 79 20.58 -4.51 -7.29
C VAL A 79 19.88 -3.16 -7.39
N THR A 80 18.61 -3.13 -7.03
CA THR A 80 17.75 -1.93 -7.07
C THR A 80 17.02 -1.81 -5.74
N LEU A 81 17.02 -0.64 -5.14
CA LEU A 81 16.24 -0.39 -3.93
C LEU A 81 14.78 -0.14 -4.27
N ILE A 82 13.89 -0.91 -3.67
CA ILE A 82 12.44 -0.77 -3.84
C ILE A 82 11.83 -0.30 -2.52
N ARG A 83 11.05 0.75 -2.60
CA ARG A 83 10.35 1.33 -1.45
C ARG A 83 8.85 1.19 -1.62
N VAL A 84 8.20 0.77 -0.54
CA VAL A 84 6.75 0.76 -0.45
C VAL A 84 6.29 1.43 0.84
N ASP A 85 5.20 2.15 0.74
CA ASP A 85 4.53 2.78 1.88
C ASP A 85 3.28 1.97 2.20
N LEU A 86 3.30 1.28 3.33
CA LEU A 86 2.14 0.54 3.78
C LEU A 86 1.33 1.38 4.75
N GLN A 87 0.05 1.52 4.48
CA GLN A 87 -0.88 1.87 5.54
C GLN A 87 -1.06 0.60 6.37
N LEU A 88 -0.50 0.61 7.57
CA LEU A 88 -0.90 -0.35 8.58
C LEU A 88 -2.34 0.01 8.92
N GLN A 89 -3.26 -0.59 8.17
CA GLN A 89 -4.60 -0.71 8.67
C GLN A 89 -4.46 -1.60 9.90
N ASP A 90 -4.50 -0.98 11.10
CA ASP A 90 -5.15 -1.66 12.17
C ASP A 90 -6.39 -2.31 11.53
N GLU A 91 -6.70 -3.52 11.88
CA GLU A 91 -8.00 -4.09 11.53
C GLU A 91 -9.04 -3.16 12.13
N ARG A 92 -9.20 -1.99 11.50
CA ARG A 92 -10.23 -1.05 11.87
C ARG A 92 -11.50 -1.82 11.64
N ASP A 93 -12.13 -2.13 12.73
CA ASP A 93 -13.45 -2.71 12.66
C ASP A 93 -14.27 -1.82 11.71
N THR A 94 -14.46 -2.29 10.49
CA THR A 94 -15.22 -1.58 9.46
C THR A 94 -16.70 -1.55 9.78
N LYS A 95 -17.09 -2.24 10.87
CA LYS A 95 -18.44 -2.28 11.35
C LYS A 95 -18.87 -0.91 11.83
N ALA A 96 -19.89 -0.37 11.20
CA ALA A 96 -20.50 0.90 11.65
C ALA A 96 -21.18 0.69 13.00
N ILE A 97 -20.85 1.55 13.94
CA ILE A 97 -21.50 1.61 15.26
C ILE A 97 -22.19 2.96 15.44
N ASN A 98 -23.28 2.97 16.21
CA ASN A 98 -23.98 4.21 16.49
C ASN A 98 -23.19 5.07 17.46
N LYS A 99 -23.04 6.34 17.13
CA LYS A 99 -22.49 7.37 18.01
C LYS A 99 -23.46 8.52 18.16
N MET A 100 -23.80 8.87 19.40
CA MET A 100 -24.65 10.00 19.68
C MET A 100 -23.85 11.29 19.68
N VAL A 101 -24.32 12.30 18.94
CA VAL A 101 -23.69 13.62 18.83
C VAL A 101 -24.74 14.67 19.18
N THR A 102 -24.34 15.64 20.02
CA THR A 102 -25.19 16.75 20.41
C THR A 102 -25.01 17.93 19.45
N LEU A 103 -26.11 18.38 18.85
CA LEU A 103 -26.15 19.53 17.96
C LEU A 103 -27.24 20.50 18.41
N PRO A 104 -27.04 21.82 18.22
CA PRO A 104 -28.13 22.79 18.43
C PRO A 104 -29.33 22.46 17.55
N GLN A 105 -30.54 22.64 18.09
CA GLN A 105 -31.77 22.29 17.38
C GLN A 105 -31.91 23.00 16.02
N TRP A 106 -31.55 24.29 15.95
CA TRP A 106 -31.63 25.07 14.71
C TRP A 106 -30.72 24.48 13.61
N LEU A 107 -29.55 23.95 14.00
CA LEU A 107 -28.61 23.33 13.07
C LEU A 107 -29.13 22.01 12.53
N ILE A 108 -29.78 21.22 13.38
CA ILE A 108 -30.44 19.98 12.97
C ILE A 108 -31.55 20.27 11.97
N THR A 109 -32.39 21.29 12.26
CA THR A 109 -33.47 21.70 11.39
C THR A 109 -32.96 22.18 10.03
N ALA A 110 -31.95 23.04 10.03
CA ALA A 110 -31.33 23.56 8.81
C ALA A 110 -30.70 22.42 7.97
N GLY A 111 -30.03 21.47 8.61
CA GLY A 111 -29.46 20.31 7.92
C GLY A 111 -30.50 19.39 7.30
N LYS A 112 -31.61 19.16 7.96
CA LYS A 112 -32.74 18.38 7.42
C LYS A 112 -33.39 19.07 6.24
N GLU A 113 -33.59 20.39 6.31
CA GLU A 113 -34.13 21.17 5.20
C GLU A 113 -33.22 21.17 3.98
N ALA A 114 -31.91 21.11 4.18
CA ALA A 114 -30.93 21.02 3.12
C ALA A 114 -30.67 19.57 2.64
N ASP A 115 -31.43 18.60 3.16
CA ASP A 115 -31.31 17.17 2.84
C ASP A 115 -29.90 16.60 3.06
N ILE A 116 -29.25 17.02 4.14
CA ILE A 116 -27.89 16.59 4.50
C ILE A 116 -27.93 15.25 5.22
N ASN A 117 -27.09 14.30 4.76
CA ASN A 117 -26.82 13.07 5.49
C ASN A 117 -25.75 13.34 6.57
N PHE A 118 -26.17 13.48 7.81
CA PHE A 118 -25.30 13.82 8.94
C PHE A 118 -24.19 12.79 9.16
N SER A 119 -24.49 11.51 9.00
CA SER A 119 -23.51 10.44 9.17
C SER A 119 -22.38 10.53 8.15
N HIS A 120 -22.70 10.72 6.89
CA HIS A 120 -21.70 10.89 5.83
C HIS A 120 -20.89 12.16 6.02
N LEU A 121 -21.56 13.28 6.34
CA LEU A 121 -20.87 14.56 6.57
C LEU A 121 -19.88 14.46 7.73
N LEU A 122 -20.28 13.82 8.83
CA LEU A 122 -19.40 13.64 9.98
C LEU A 122 -18.21 12.74 9.65
N GLN A 123 -18.43 11.64 8.93
CA GLN A 123 -17.35 10.76 8.46
C GLN A 123 -16.35 11.52 7.60
N ASP A 124 -16.85 12.30 6.64
CA ASP A 124 -16.00 13.11 5.75
C ASP A 124 -15.18 14.13 6.53
N ALA A 125 -15.80 14.84 7.46
CA ALA A 125 -15.14 15.83 8.30
C ALA A 125 -14.05 15.19 9.17
N LEU A 126 -14.30 14.02 9.76
CA LEU A 126 -13.34 13.30 10.56
C LEU A 126 -12.17 12.77 9.73
N ILE A 127 -12.43 12.23 8.55
CA ILE A 127 -11.40 11.75 7.64
C ILE A 127 -10.48 12.90 7.23
N GLU A 128 -11.06 14.04 6.87
CA GLU A 128 -10.31 15.24 6.51
C GLU A 128 -9.48 15.77 7.69
N ARG A 129 -10.10 15.90 8.84
CA ARG A 129 -9.45 16.43 10.05
C ARG A 129 -8.29 15.56 10.53
N LEU A 130 -8.41 14.24 10.41
CA LEU A 130 -7.39 13.28 10.79
C LEU A 130 -6.33 13.08 9.70
N GLY A 131 -6.50 13.70 8.54
CA GLY A 131 -5.58 13.55 7.41
C GLY A 131 -5.54 12.13 6.83
N ILE A 132 -6.63 11.37 6.98
CA ILE A 132 -6.74 10.02 6.45
C ILE A 132 -7.01 10.10 4.95
N LYS A 133 -6.10 9.56 4.13
CA LYS A 133 -6.36 9.46 2.69
C LYS A 133 -7.41 8.38 2.44
N ARG A 134 -8.48 8.76 1.75
CA ARG A 134 -9.41 7.77 1.19
C ARG A 134 -8.67 7.00 0.10
N GLU A 135 -8.65 5.69 0.21
CA GLU A 135 -8.37 4.87 -0.96
C GLU A 135 -9.50 5.10 -1.95
N ILE A 136 -9.19 5.83 -3.00
CA ILE A 136 -10.09 5.92 -4.15
C ILE A 136 -10.15 4.50 -4.69
N LYS A 137 -11.26 3.82 -4.47
CA LYS A 137 -11.51 2.53 -5.11
C LYS A 137 -11.41 2.76 -6.61
N ARG A 138 -10.30 2.35 -7.20
CA ARG A 138 -10.03 2.42 -8.65
C ARG A 138 -11.02 1.59 -9.48
N ARG A 139 -12.11 1.13 -8.88
CA ARG A 139 -13.12 0.31 -9.54
C ARG A 139 -13.87 1.00 -10.68
N ASN A 140 -13.85 2.33 -10.73
CA ASN A 140 -14.64 3.07 -11.73
C ASN A 140 -13.82 3.61 -12.92
N LEU A 141 -12.50 3.45 -12.93
CA LEU A 141 -11.65 3.95 -14.03
C LEU A 141 -11.24 2.86 -15.04
N ALA A 142 -11.62 1.62 -14.80
CA ALA A 142 -11.19 0.48 -15.62
C ALA A 142 -12.32 -0.12 -16.47
N GLN A 143 -13.42 0.58 -16.69
CA GLN A 143 -14.42 0.13 -17.68
C GLN A 143 -14.22 0.89 -18.98
N PRO A 144 -13.60 0.25 -20.00
CA PRO A 144 -13.64 0.80 -21.35
C PRO A 144 -15.12 0.82 -21.81
N ARG A 145 -15.53 1.95 -22.25
CA ARG A 145 -16.77 2.02 -23.01
C ARG A 145 -16.56 1.39 -24.40
#